data_b4e334fa01c484c9ba4206d9b3ed1c24
#
_entry.id   b4e334fa01c484c9ba4206d9b3ed1c24
#
_cell.length_a   1.000
_cell.length_b   1.000
_cell.length_c   1.000
_cell.angle_alpha   90.00
_cell.angle_beta   90.00
_cell.angle_gamma   90.00
#
_symmetry.space_group_name_H-M   'P 1'
#
loop_
_entity.id
_entity.type
_entity.pdbx_description
1 polymer ?
#
loop_
_entity_poly.entity_id
_entity_poly.type
_entity_poly.pdbx_seq_one_letter_code
_entity_poly.pdbx_strand_id
1 'polypeptide(L)'
;MDQGIRSPVLRILVYGHVWLALGAAAQAAWMQEFLGGEGWRAPVLAFCGTIVGYTFMRWARMDHPELGTSPHLAWFRENGKPLLYFALFCLGCGTAIALPHALALFRILWPAAVVTLFYVVPPVLVGGRTLGLRRVPFLKA
;
A
#
# COMPACT_ATOMS: atom_id res chain seq x y z
N MET A 1 12.12 -2.23 26.63
CA MET A 1 12.70 -3.55 26.25
C MET A 1 12.37 -3.78 24.80
N ASP A 2 13.31 -3.42 23.94
CA ASP A 2 13.10 -3.46 22.48
C ASP A 2 13.53 -4.83 21.95
N GLN A 3 12.60 -5.79 21.94
CA GLN A 3 12.79 -7.06 21.25
C GLN A 3 12.45 -6.90 19.76
N GLY A 4 13.03 -5.86 19.14
CA GLY A 4 12.93 -5.66 17.70
C GLY A 4 13.49 -6.85 16.95
N ILE A 5 12.88 -7.16 15.83
CA ILE A 5 13.29 -8.22 14.90
C ILE A 5 14.79 -8.08 14.63
N ARG A 6 15.62 -9.03 15.10
CA ARG A 6 17.07 -8.97 14.99
C ARG A 6 17.60 -9.25 13.58
N SER A 7 16.87 -10.06 12.81
CA SER A 7 17.28 -10.40 11.43
C SER A 7 17.00 -9.24 10.46
N PRO A 8 18.01 -8.75 9.71
CA PRO A 8 17.83 -7.69 8.73
C PRO A 8 16.86 -8.11 7.61
N VAL A 9 16.86 -9.37 7.22
CA VAL A 9 15.95 -9.93 6.22
C VAL A 9 14.49 -9.85 6.70
N LEU A 10 14.23 -10.27 7.94
CA LEU A 10 12.89 -10.20 8.53
C LEU A 10 12.42 -8.74 8.69
N ARG A 11 13.32 -7.81 8.99
CA ARG A 11 12.97 -6.38 9.02
C ARG A 11 12.51 -5.88 7.65
N ILE A 12 13.22 -6.22 6.58
CA ILE A 12 12.84 -5.84 5.22
C ILE A 12 11.50 -6.49 4.84
N LEU A 13 11.33 -7.77 5.11
CA LEU A 13 10.09 -8.49 4.79
C LEU A 13 8.87 -7.90 5.50
N VAL A 14 8.99 -7.63 6.82
CA VAL A 14 7.87 -7.14 7.63
C VAL A 14 7.69 -5.64 7.48
N TYR A 15 8.77 -4.86 7.68
CA TYR A 15 8.70 -3.40 7.65
C TYR A 15 8.65 -2.82 6.24
N GLY A 16 9.22 -3.51 5.26
CA GLY A 16 9.13 -3.19 3.84
C GLY A 16 7.81 -3.62 3.18
N HIS A 17 6.89 -4.24 3.95
CA HIS A 17 5.60 -4.78 3.44
C HIS A 17 5.71 -5.82 2.33
N VAL A 18 6.89 -6.39 2.12
CA VAL A 18 7.10 -7.43 1.10
C VAL A 18 6.26 -8.66 1.42
N TRP A 19 6.15 -9.04 2.69
CA TRP A 19 5.29 -10.16 3.12
C TRP A 19 3.82 -9.94 2.78
N LEU A 20 3.31 -8.72 3.04
CA LEU A 20 1.95 -8.32 2.71
C LEU A 20 1.72 -8.34 1.19
N ALA A 21 2.68 -7.84 0.41
CA ALA A 21 2.60 -7.84 -1.05
C ALA A 21 2.62 -9.26 -1.63
N LEU A 22 3.41 -10.17 -1.05
CA LEU A 22 3.39 -11.59 -1.42
C LEU A 22 2.04 -12.24 -1.11
N GLY A 23 1.44 -11.93 0.04
CA GLY A 23 0.09 -12.38 0.39
C GLY A 23 -0.96 -11.89 -0.60
N ALA A 24 -0.91 -10.62 -0.98
CA ALA A 24 -1.82 -10.05 -1.99
C ALA A 24 -1.63 -10.70 -3.36
N ALA A 25 -0.38 -10.95 -3.77
CA ALA A 25 -0.08 -11.65 -5.02
C ALA A 25 -0.60 -13.10 -5.01
N ALA A 26 -0.38 -13.83 -3.92
CA ALA A 26 -0.87 -15.19 -3.76
C ALA A 26 -2.40 -15.24 -3.79
N GLN A 27 -3.07 -14.30 -3.13
CA GLN A 27 -4.53 -14.19 -3.17
C GLN A 27 -5.03 -13.88 -4.60
N ALA A 28 -4.37 -12.98 -5.32
CA ALA A 28 -4.72 -12.66 -6.70
C ALA A 28 -4.52 -13.87 -7.62
N ALA A 29 -3.44 -14.63 -7.45
CA ALA A 29 -3.18 -15.85 -8.20
C ALA A 29 -4.28 -16.90 -7.96
N TRP A 30 -4.61 -17.14 -6.70
CA TRP A 30 -5.66 -18.08 -6.31
C TRP A 30 -7.03 -17.69 -6.86
N MET A 31 -7.40 -16.39 -6.74
CA MET A 31 -8.66 -15.88 -7.30
C MET A 31 -8.72 -16.00 -8.82
N GLN A 32 -7.60 -15.76 -9.50
CA GLN A 32 -7.50 -15.89 -10.94
C GLN A 32 -7.71 -17.33 -11.37
N GLU A 33 -7.10 -18.30 -10.71
CA GLU A 33 -7.28 -19.72 -10.96
C GLU A 33 -8.74 -20.15 -10.69
N PHE A 34 -9.33 -19.70 -9.59
CA PHE A 34 -10.72 -19.97 -9.24
C PHE A 34 -11.72 -19.46 -10.29
N LEU A 35 -11.44 -18.34 -10.94
CA LEU A 35 -12.26 -17.74 -12.00
C LEU A 35 -11.95 -18.31 -13.39
N GLY A 36 -11.10 -19.34 -13.50
CA GLY A 36 -10.70 -19.94 -14.77
C GLY A 36 -9.79 -19.06 -15.62
N GLY A 37 -9.16 -18.05 -15.02
CA GLY A 37 -8.19 -17.19 -15.68
C GLY A 37 -6.78 -17.75 -15.54
N GLU A 38 -5.94 -17.46 -16.51
CA GLU A 38 -4.52 -17.84 -16.51
C GLU A 38 -3.60 -16.61 -16.65
N GLY A 39 -2.41 -16.71 -16.10
CA GLY A 39 -1.35 -15.74 -16.32
C GLY A 39 -0.77 -15.15 -15.03
N TRP A 40 0.31 -14.42 -15.20
CA TRP A 40 1.11 -13.84 -14.12
C TRP A 40 0.81 -12.35 -13.84
N ARG A 41 0.02 -11.71 -14.70
CA ARG A 41 -0.20 -10.25 -14.66
C ARG A 41 -0.93 -9.79 -13.41
N ALA A 42 -2.02 -10.47 -13.04
CA ALA A 42 -2.81 -10.06 -11.88
C ALA A 42 -2.05 -10.22 -10.56
N PRO A 43 -1.34 -11.34 -10.28
CA PRO A 43 -0.48 -11.44 -9.11
C PRO A 43 0.61 -10.37 -9.04
N VAL A 44 1.28 -10.07 -10.16
CA VAL A 44 2.32 -9.04 -10.20
C VAL A 44 1.75 -7.65 -9.97
N LEU A 45 0.59 -7.33 -10.57
CA LEU A 45 -0.09 -6.06 -10.32
C LEU A 45 -0.52 -5.92 -8.85
N ALA A 46 -1.02 -6.98 -8.23
CA ALA A 46 -1.39 -6.98 -6.81
C ALA A 46 -0.15 -6.76 -5.91
N PHE A 47 0.97 -7.41 -6.23
CA PHE A 47 2.23 -7.21 -5.54
C PHE A 47 2.71 -5.76 -5.64
N CYS A 48 2.86 -5.26 -6.87
CA CYS A 48 3.33 -3.91 -7.14
C CYS A 48 2.42 -2.86 -6.51
N GLY A 49 1.11 -2.98 -6.67
CA GLY A 49 0.13 -2.07 -6.10
C GLY A 49 0.18 -2.03 -4.56
N THR A 50 0.40 -3.18 -3.92
CA THR A 50 0.55 -3.26 -2.47
C THR A 50 1.81 -2.55 -1.99
N ILE A 51 2.97 -2.79 -2.62
CA ILE A 51 4.22 -2.10 -2.28
C ILE A 51 4.08 -0.58 -2.44
N VAL A 52 3.56 -0.12 -3.58
CA VAL A 52 3.36 1.31 -3.87
C VAL A 52 2.40 1.94 -2.86
N GLY A 53 1.24 1.34 -2.64
CA GLY A 53 0.20 1.85 -1.74
C GLY A 53 0.70 1.99 -0.30
N TYR A 54 1.36 0.95 0.23
CA TYR A 54 1.88 0.99 1.60
C TYR A 54 3.06 1.95 1.78
N THR A 55 3.95 2.04 0.79
CA THR A 55 5.06 2.99 0.82
C THR A 55 4.52 4.42 0.80
N PHE A 56 3.54 4.72 -0.07
CA PHE A 56 2.89 6.03 -0.13
C PHE A 56 2.17 6.38 1.18
N MET A 57 1.38 5.45 1.74
CA MET A 57 0.69 5.67 3.02
C MET A 57 1.67 5.97 4.17
N ARG A 58 2.82 5.32 4.20
CA ARG A 58 3.83 5.60 5.22
C ARG A 58 4.49 6.95 5.01
N TRP A 59 4.84 7.24 3.76
CA TRP A 59 5.42 8.54 3.43
C TRP A 59 4.49 9.70 3.81
N ALA A 60 3.21 9.60 3.48
CA ALA A 60 2.20 10.60 3.84
C ALA A 60 1.98 10.77 5.36
N ARG A 61 2.39 9.77 6.17
CA ARG A 61 2.27 9.81 7.63
C ARG A 61 3.55 10.24 8.36
N MET A 62 4.67 10.40 7.66
CA MET A 62 5.95 10.76 8.30
C MET A 62 5.91 12.12 9.00
N ASP A 63 5.09 13.04 8.53
CA ASP A 63 4.98 14.40 9.05
C ASP A 63 4.01 14.54 10.22
N HIS A 64 3.35 13.45 10.64
CA HIS A 64 2.45 13.48 11.79
C HIS A 64 3.21 13.24 13.11
N PRO A 65 3.30 14.25 14.00
CA PRO A 65 4.08 14.16 15.24
C PRO A 65 3.57 13.08 16.21
N GLU A 66 2.28 12.79 16.20
CA GLU A 66 1.66 11.78 17.07
C GLU A 66 2.09 10.34 16.76
N LEU A 67 2.63 10.09 15.56
CA LEU A 67 3.02 8.76 15.10
C LEU A 67 4.54 8.52 15.18
N GLY A 68 5.30 9.53 15.59
CA GLY A 68 6.78 9.52 15.57
C GLY A 68 7.46 8.51 16.49
N THR A 69 6.73 7.90 17.43
CA THR A 69 7.24 6.92 18.40
C THR A 69 7.15 5.46 17.95
N SER A 70 6.55 5.19 16.79
CA SER A 70 6.42 3.83 16.29
C SER A 70 7.76 3.29 15.75
N PRO A 71 8.23 2.10 16.21
CA PRO A 71 9.47 1.47 15.72
C PRO A 71 9.48 1.29 14.20
N HIS A 72 8.31 1.07 13.59
CA HIS A 72 8.16 0.92 12.14
C HIS A 72 8.45 2.21 11.37
N LEU A 73 8.07 3.37 11.93
CA LEU A 73 8.34 4.67 11.31
C LEU A 73 9.79 5.09 11.51
N ALA A 74 10.40 4.78 12.66
CA ALA A 74 11.82 5.01 12.88
C ALA A 74 12.66 4.25 11.84
N TRP A 75 12.39 2.97 11.66
CA TRP A 75 13.06 2.16 10.64
C TRP A 75 12.84 2.68 9.21
N PHE A 76 11.63 3.15 8.91
CA PHE A 76 11.30 3.73 7.60
C PHE A 76 12.06 5.05 7.35
N ARG A 77 12.27 5.87 8.36
CA ARG A 77 13.10 7.09 8.26
C ARG A 77 14.54 6.77 7.88
N GLU A 78 15.10 5.71 8.44
CA GLU A 78 16.47 5.28 8.14
C GLU A 78 16.59 4.63 6.75
N ASN A 79 15.58 3.84 6.36
CA ASN A 79 15.60 3.00 5.14
C ASN A 79 14.63 3.48 4.07
N GLY A 80 14.07 4.69 4.17
CA GLY A 80 13.02 5.18 3.28
C GLY A 80 13.46 5.36 1.84
N LYS A 81 14.72 5.77 1.59
CA LYS A 81 15.23 5.96 0.23
C LYS A 81 15.23 4.66 -0.60
N PRO A 82 15.85 3.56 -0.16
CA PRO A 82 15.81 2.30 -0.92
C PRO A 82 14.39 1.76 -1.09
N LEU A 83 13.50 1.93 -0.10
CA LEU A 83 12.11 1.54 -0.22
C LEU A 83 11.35 2.38 -1.24
N LEU A 84 11.62 3.68 -1.29
CA LEU A 84 11.04 4.56 -2.30
C LEU A 84 11.47 4.17 -3.71
N TYR A 85 12.77 3.88 -3.92
CA TYR A 85 13.26 3.41 -5.22
C TYR A 85 12.63 2.09 -5.63
N PHE A 86 12.47 1.16 -4.68
CA PHE A 86 11.78 -0.09 -4.92
C PHE A 86 10.30 0.12 -5.27
N ALA A 87 9.61 1.02 -4.57
CA ALA A 87 8.22 1.37 -4.87
C ALA A 87 8.08 2.05 -6.24
N LEU A 88 9.00 2.93 -6.63
CA LEU A 88 9.04 3.55 -7.96
C LEU A 88 9.28 2.51 -9.06
N PHE A 89 10.17 1.55 -8.82
CA PHE A 89 10.38 0.43 -9.73
C PHE A 89 9.10 -0.41 -9.89
N CYS A 90 8.45 -0.77 -8.78
CA CYS A 90 7.16 -1.47 -8.78
C CYS A 90 6.06 -0.66 -9.51
N LEU A 91 6.03 0.66 -9.31
CA LEU A 91 5.11 1.55 -10.01
C LEU A 91 5.34 1.51 -11.53
N GLY A 92 6.60 1.59 -11.98
CA GLY A 92 6.96 1.48 -13.39
C GLY A 92 6.56 0.15 -14.00
N CYS A 93 6.90 -0.97 -13.35
CA CYS A 93 6.51 -2.31 -13.78
C CYS A 93 4.98 -2.49 -13.83
N GLY A 94 4.29 -2.07 -12.76
CA GLY A 94 2.84 -2.15 -12.68
C GLY A 94 2.16 -1.33 -13.77
N THR A 95 2.66 -0.10 -14.03
CA THR A 95 2.15 0.76 -15.10
C THR A 95 2.36 0.12 -16.46
N ALA A 96 3.55 -0.42 -16.74
CA ALA A 96 3.84 -1.08 -18.02
C ALA A 96 2.93 -2.28 -18.28
N ILE A 97 2.63 -3.08 -17.24
CA ILE A 97 1.73 -4.22 -17.34
C ILE A 97 0.26 -3.77 -17.50
N ALA A 98 -0.14 -2.69 -16.81
CA ALA A 98 -1.50 -2.18 -16.81
C ALA A 98 -1.85 -1.37 -18.07
N LEU A 99 -0.86 -0.75 -18.70
CA LEU A 99 -1.05 0.20 -19.80
C LEU A 99 -1.92 -0.35 -20.95
N PRO A 100 -1.72 -1.60 -21.44
CA PRO A 100 -2.55 -2.16 -22.52
C PRO A 100 -4.04 -2.30 -22.14
N HIS A 101 -4.35 -2.31 -20.85
CA HIS A 101 -5.70 -2.49 -20.32
C HIS A 101 -6.17 -1.29 -19.49
N ALA A 102 -5.49 -0.14 -19.62
CA ALA A 102 -5.67 1.02 -18.75
C ALA A 102 -7.13 1.49 -18.64
N LEU A 103 -7.86 1.54 -19.76
CA LEU A 103 -9.26 1.98 -19.78
C LEU A 103 -10.18 1.01 -19.04
N ALA A 104 -9.98 -0.30 -19.22
CA ALA A 104 -10.78 -1.32 -18.53
C ALA A 104 -10.48 -1.30 -17.03
N LEU A 105 -9.20 -1.26 -16.65
CA LEU A 105 -8.76 -1.15 -15.25
C LEU A 105 -9.26 0.13 -14.60
N PHE A 106 -9.19 1.26 -15.29
CA PHE A 106 -9.70 2.52 -14.76
C PHE A 106 -11.19 2.45 -14.46
N ARG A 107 -12.00 1.91 -15.38
CA ARG A 107 -13.46 1.78 -15.18
C ARG A 107 -13.81 0.91 -13.97
N ILE A 108 -13.02 -0.12 -13.68
CA ILE A 108 -13.28 -1.05 -12.58
C ILE A 108 -12.69 -0.52 -11.27
N LEU A 109 -11.49 0.04 -11.29
CA LEU A 109 -10.74 0.38 -10.08
C LEU A 109 -10.96 1.80 -9.57
N TRP A 110 -11.50 2.73 -10.39
CA TRP A 110 -11.67 4.11 -9.96
C TRP A 110 -12.54 4.27 -8.71
N PRO A 111 -13.65 3.49 -8.49
CA PRO A 111 -14.43 3.65 -7.26
C PRO A 111 -13.62 3.21 -6.03
N ALA A 112 -12.86 2.11 -6.15
CA ALA A 112 -11.99 1.65 -5.08
C ALA A 112 -10.84 2.63 -4.81
N ALA A 113 -10.27 3.24 -5.86
CA ALA A 113 -9.23 4.26 -5.73
C ALA A 113 -9.77 5.51 -5.02
N VAL A 114 -10.98 5.96 -5.35
CA VAL A 114 -11.63 7.08 -4.68
C VAL A 114 -11.86 6.78 -3.20
N VAL A 115 -12.43 5.63 -2.86
CA VAL A 115 -12.64 5.23 -1.46
C VAL A 115 -11.32 5.15 -0.71
N THR A 116 -10.29 4.58 -1.31
CA THR A 116 -8.95 4.48 -0.70
C THR A 116 -8.34 5.87 -0.48
N LEU A 117 -8.46 6.75 -1.47
CA LEU A 117 -7.96 8.13 -1.36
C LEU A 117 -8.64 8.86 -0.20
N PHE A 118 -9.97 8.80 -0.11
CA PHE A 118 -10.73 9.42 0.98
C PHE A 118 -10.47 8.78 2.34
N TYR A 119 -10.05 7.53 2.37
CA TYR A 119 -9.67 6.86 3.60
C TYR A 119 -8.27 7.27 4.08
N VAL A 120 -7.31 7.42 3.15
CA VAL A 120 -5.90 7.73 3.45
C VAL A 120 -5.68 9.23 3.65
N VAL A 121 -6.23 10.03 2.74
CA VAL A 121 -6.13 11.49 2.78
C VAL A 121 -7.43 12.02 3.35
N PRO A 122 -7.44 12.62 4.55
CA PRO A 122 -8.67 13.20 5.07
C PRO A 122 -9.13 14.29 4.10
N PRO A 123 -10.34 14.17 3.54
CA PRO A 123 -10.83 15.19 2.67
C PRO A 123 -11.07 16.46 3.48
N VAL A 124 -10.37 17.50 3.04
CA VAL A 124 -10.65 18.92 3.20
C VAL A 124 -11.48 19.35 4.42
N LEU A 125 -10.94 20.34 5.09
CA LEU A 125 -11.56 21.24 6.05
C LEU A 125 -13.01 21.64 5.67
N VAL A 126 -13.98 20.96 6.25
CA VAL A 126 -15.34 21.48 6.32
C VAL A 126 -15.53 22.03 7.73
N GLY A 127 -15.63 23.36 7.84
CA GLY A 127 -15.87 24.03 9.11
C GLY A 127 -14.77 23.89 10.17
N GLY A 128 -13.48 23.84 9.77
CA GLY A 128 -12.35 23.78 10.70
C GLY A 128 -12.10 22.41 11.35
N ARG A 129 -12.85 21.38 10.96
CA ARG A 129 -12.66 20.00 11.44
C ARG A 129 -12.24 19.08 10.30
N THR A 130 -11.17 18.34 10.47
CA THR A 130 -10.75 17.29 9.53
C THR A 130 -11.68 16.08 9.69
N LEU A 131 -12.65 15.95 8.79
CA LEU A 131 -13.55 14.80 8.71
C LEU A 131 -12.88 13.72 7.82
N GLY A 132 -11.96 12.93 8.37
CA GLY A 132 -11.51 11.71 7.72
C GLY A 132 -12.52 10.57 7.95
N LEU A 133 -12.79 9.76 6.93
CA LEU A 133 -13.64 8.55 7.05
C LEU A 133 -13.21 7.65 8.21
N ARG A 134 -11.94 7.67 8.58
CA ARG A 134 -11.38 6.95 9.74
C ARG A 134 -11.95 7.42 11.10
N ARG A 135 -12.56 8.61 11.18
CA ARG A 135 -13.17 9.15 12.41
C ARG A 135 -14.66 8.81 12.53
N VAL A 136 -15.24 8.22 11.51
CA VAL A 136 -16.64 7.76 11.54
C VAL A 136 -16.71 6.47 12.36
N PRO A 137 -17.43 6.45 13.49
CA PRO A 137 -17.42 5.31 14.44
C PRO A 137 -17.86 3.99 13.80
N PHE A 138 -18.74 4.02 12.80
CA PHE A 138 -19.24 2.85 12.07
C PHE A 138 -18.24 2.19 11.11
N LEU A 139 -17.12 2.84 10.77
CA LEU A 139 -16.08 2.29 9.90
C LEU A 139 -14.88 1.72 10.70
N LYS A 140 -15.03 1.64 12.02
CA LYS A 140 -14.01 1.11 12.94
C LYS A 140 -14.23 -0.36 13.30
N ALA A 141 -15.26 -1.00 12.76
CA ALA A 141 -15.54 -2.42 13.00
C ALA A 141 -14.56 -3.33 12.26
#